data_cadde9620c2f3da354e1c8cf25dcba50
#
_entry.id   cadde9620c2f3da354e1c8cf25dcba50
#
_cell.length_a   1.000
_cell.length_b   1.000
_cell.length_c   1.000
_cell.angle_alpha   90.00
_cell.angle_beta   90.00
_cell.angle_gamma   90.00
#
_symmetry.space_group_name_H-M   'P 1'
#
loop_
_entity.id
_entity.type
_entity.pdbx_description
1 polymer ?
#
loop_
_entity_poly.entity_id
_entity_poly.type
_entity_poly.pdbx_seq_one_letter_code
_entity_poly.pdbx_strand_id
1 'polypeptide(L)'
;ENYKESLKNLSEENIHTICYNFMPVLDWARTDLEHPNPNGSTNLYFSHAQFAYFDICILKRECAEKDWSNEVLKEVEQLKKTMTAEDEQKLVENIIVKTQGFVSGNIKEGDRHPVEMFRQLLGMYKGITKEQLRENMRYFLTKIMPTCDEYNMYMCVHPDDPPFSILGRPRIVTCDDDINWFLKAVDNPHNGLTFCAGSLSAGKHNNL
;
A
#
# COMPACT_ATOMS: atom_id res chain seq x y z
N GLU A 1 -2.46 -13.30 -19.09
CA GLU A 1 -3.33 -13.14 -20.26
C GLU A 1 -4.52 -12.21 -19.96
N ASN A 2 -5.31 -12.41 -18.91
CA ASN A 2 -6.48 -11.57 -18.59
C ASN A 2 -6.14 -10.06 -18.49
N TYR A 3 -4.97 -9.72 -17.94
CA TYR A 3 -4.55 -8.32 -17.83
C TYR A 3 -4.31 -7.69 -19.22
N LYS A 4 -3.70 -8.42 -20.14
CA LYS A 4 -3.48 -7.96 -21.53
C LYS A 4 -4.81 -7.74 -22.26
N GLU A 5 -5.76 -8.66 -22.10
CA GLU A 5 -7.10 -8.50 -22.66
C GLU A 5 -7.82 -7.27 -22.10
N SER A 6 -7.66 -7.01 -20.79
CA SER A 6 -8.21 -5.79 -20.17
C SER A 6 -7.60 -4.52 -20.76
N LEU A 7 -6.27 -4.48 -21.00
CA LEU A 7 -5.61 -3.35 -21.65
C LEU A 7 -6.15 -3.11 -23.06
N LYS A 8 -6.30 -4.17 -23.86
CA LYS A 8 -6.90 -4.09 -25.18
C LYS A 8 -8.31 -3.51 -25.13
N ASN A 9 -9.19 -4.08 -24.31
CA ASN A 9 -10.58 -3.62 -24.18
C ASN A 9 -10.67 -2.14 -23.76
N LEU A 10 -9.80 -1.69 -22.86
CA LEU A 10 -9.75 -0.29 -22.45
C LEU A 10 -9.30 0.63 -23.60
N SER A 11 -8.33 0.18 -24.43
CA SER A 11 -7.89 0.96 -25.58
C SER A 11 -9.00 1.14 -26.63
N GLU A 12 -9.84 0.14 -26.82
CA GLU A 12 -11.01 0.19 -27.71
C GLU A 12 -12.03 1.26 -27.24
N GLU A 13 -12.07 1.55 -25.94
CA GLU A 13 -12.89 2.61 -25.34
C GLU A 13 -12.15 3.96 -25.18
N ASN A 14 -10.99 4.11 -25.84
CA ASN A 14 -10.13 5.32 -25.78
C ASN A 14 -9.59 5.64 -24.36
N ILE A 15 -9.45 4.64 -23.49
CA ILE A 15 -8.80 4.77 -22.18
C ILE A 15 -7.38 4.24 -22.30
N HIS A 16 -6.41 5.14 -22.42
CA HIS A 16 -5.02 4.78 -22.71
C HIS A 16 -4.05 4.91 -21.54
N THR A 17 -4.48 5.46 -20.40
CA THR A 17 -3.61 5.64 -19.24
C THR A 17 -4.15 4.88 -18.04
N ILE A 18 -3.33 3.98 -17.49
CA ILE A 18 -3.67 3.15 -16.34
C ILE A 18 -2.79 3.52 -15.16
N CYS A 19 -3.40 4.05 -14.11
CA CYS A 19 -2.75 4.16 -12.81
C CYS A 19 -2.89 2.84 -12.07
N TYR A 20 -1.78 2.29 -11.54
CA TYR A 20 -1.78 1.02 -10.82
C TYR A 20 -0.86 1.05 -9.61
N ASN A 21 -1.15 0.23 -8.62
CA ASN A 21 -0.29 -0.02 -7.46
C ASN A 21 0.40 -1.38 -7.60
N PHE A 22 1.63 -1.50 -7.06
CA PHE A 22 2.36 -2.77 -7.03
C PHE A 22 2.85 -3.07 -5.61
N MET A 23 1.91 -3.42 -4.75
CA MET A 23 2.12 -3.60 -3.33
C MET A 23 1.64 -5.00 -2.89
N PRO A 24 2.39 -5.73 -2.04
CA PRO A 24 1.97 -7.04 -1.56
C PRO A 24 0.87 -6.88 -0.50
N VAL A 25 -0.32 -7.39 -0.76
CA VAL A 25 -1.53 -7.45 0.10
C VAL A 25 -2.15 -6.07 0.38
N LEU A 26 -1.33 -5.14 0.82
CA LEU A 26 -1.74 -3.80 1.23
C LEU A 26 -1.66 -2.82 0.08
N ASP A 27 -2.69 -2.03 -0.09
CA ASP A 27 -2.66 -0.80 -0.85
C ASP A 27 -2.27 0.38 0.06
N TRP A 28 -2.86 1.57 -0.12
CA TRP A 28 -2.70 2.67 0.84
C TRP A 28 -3.25 2.30 2.21
N ALA A 29 -2.67 2.85 3.27
CA ALA A 29 -3.10 2.57 4.63
C ALA A 29 -3.36 3.85 5.42
N ARG A 30 -4.43 3.86 6.21
CA ARG A 30 -4.78 4.96 7.13
C ARG A 30 -5.30 4.41 8.44
N THR A 31 -5.02 5.12 9.52
CA THR A 31 -5.54 4.80 10.85
C THR A 31 -6.84 5.53 11.16
N ASP A 32 -7.06 6.69 10.53
CA ASP A 32 -8.31 7.44 10.61
C ASP A 32 -8.68 8.00 9.23
N LEU A 33 -9.92 7.84 8.84
CA LEU A 33 -10.43 8.29 7.54
C LEU A 33 -11.15 9.64 7.61
N GLU A 34 -11.44 10.12 8.81
CA GLU A 34 -12.19 11.35 9.09
C GLU A 34 -11.54 12.15 10.22
N HIS A 35 -10.19 12.20 10.23
CA HIS A 35 -9.45 12.89 11.27
C HIS A 35 -9.77 14.39 11.27
N PRO A 36 -10.28 14.95 12.41
CA PRO A 36 -10.73 16.33 12.45
C PRO A 36 -9.55 17.31 12.45
N ASN A 37 -9.67 18.35 11.65
CA ASN A 37 -8.76 19.49 11.62
C ASN A 37 -9.30 20.68 12.45
N PRO A 38 -8.43 21.58 12.93
CA PRO A 38 -8.84 22.76 13.70
C PRO A 38 -9.82 23.70 12.97
N ASN A 39 -9.84 23.66 11.64
CA ASN A 39 -10.74 24.47 10.81
C ASN A 39 -12.12 23.81 10.57
N GLY A 40 -12.38 22.65 11.21
CA GLY A 40 -13.64 21.90 11.07
C GLY A 40 -13.72 20.98 9.84
N SER A 41 -12.68 20.94 8.99
CA SER A 41 -12.59 19.93 7.93
C SER A 41 -12.09 18.59 8.48
N THR A 42 -12.19 17.53 7.69
CA THR A 42 -11.58 16.23 7.99
C THR A 42 -10.55 15.86 6.91
N ASN A 43 -9.63 14.98 7.26
CA ASN A 43 -8.65 14.41 6.34
C ASN A 43 -8.34 12.95 6.66
N LEU A 44 -7.77 12.26 5.67
CA LEU A 44 -7.16 10.96 5.87
C LEU A 44 -5.89 11.10 6.72
N TYR A 45 -5.75 10.27 7.75
CA TYR A 45 -4.65 10.38 8.71
C TYR A 45 -3.98 9.03 8.96
N PHE A 46 -2.65 9.04 9.05
CA PHE A 46 -1.83 7.89 9.42
C PHE A 46 -1.05 8.19 10.70
N SER A 47 -1.38 7.51 11.78
CA SER A 47 -0.64 7.57 13.04
C SER A 47 0.31 6.37 13.13
N HIS A 48 1.62 6.63 13.23
CA HIS A 48 2.61 5.56 13.45
C HIS A 48 2.29 4.75 14.72
N ALA A 49 1.92 5.42 15.80
CA ALA A 49 1.62 4.76 17.07
C ALA A 49 0.38 3.87 16.99
N GLN A 50 -0.70 4.34 16.37
CA GLN A 50 -1.92 3.55 16.20
C GLN A 50 -1.70 2.38 15.23
N PHE A 51 -0.92 2.59 14.16
CA PHE A 51 -0.63 1.52 13.23
C PHE A 51 0.32 0.46 13.86
N ALA A 52 1.29 0.89 14.68
CA ALA A 52 2.13 -0.01 15.46
C ALA A 52 1.31 -0.77 16.52
N TYR A 53 0.35 -0.10 17.18
CA TYR A 53 -0.58 -0.76 18.08
C TYR A 53 -1.38 -1.85 17.36
N PHE A 54 -1.93 -1.54 16.18
CA PHE A 54 -2.62 -2.52 15.36
C PHE A 54 -1.72 -3.71 15.03
N ASP A 55 -0.50 -3.49 14.60
CA ASP A 55 0.47 -4.53 14.23
C ASP A 55 0.83 -5.44 15.41
N ILE A 56 1.13 -4.84 16.56
CA ILE A 56 1.63 -5.53 17.76
C ILE A 56 0.49 -6.17 18.56
N CYS A 57 -0.59 -5.43 18.83
CA CYS A 57 -1.62 -5.83 19.80
C CYS A 57 -2.81 -6.53 19.14
N ILE A 58 -3.24 -6.08 17.96
CA ILE A 58 -4.43 -6.60 17.26
C ILE A 58 -4.03 -7.72 16.29
N LEU A 59 -3.14 -7.43 15.35
CA LEU A 59 -2.67 -8.38 14.36
C LEU A 59 -1.73 -9.43 14.99
N LYS A 60 -0.99 -9.05 16.03
CA LYS A 60 -0.03 -9.89 16.78
C LYS A 60 1.00 -10.54 15.84
N ARG A 61 1.56 -9.72 14.94
CA ARG A 61 2.58 -10.17 14.02
C ARG A 61 3.87 -10.53 14.78
N GLU A 62 4.46 -11.65 14.44
CA GLU A 62 5.71 -12.10 15.04
C GLU A 62 6.83 -11.07 14.85
N CYS A 63 7.51 -10.70 15.92
CA CYS A 63 8.60 -9.70 15.95
C CYS A 63 8.21 -8.31 15.42
N ALA A 64 6.93 -7.91 15.47
CA ALA A 64 6.45 -6.62 14.98
C ALA A 64 7.20 -5.43 15.59
N GLU A 65 7.57 -5.53 16.89
CA GLU A 65 8.25 -4.47 17.62
C GLU A 65 9.59 -4.05 16.99
N LYS A 66 10.24 -4.96 16.24
CA LYS A 66 11.53 -4.67 15.60
C LYS A 66 11.44 -3.67 14.44
N ASP A 67 10.25 -3.48 13.89
CA ASP A 67 10.01 -2.59 12.75
C ASP A 67 9.69 -1.15 13.20
N TRP A 68 9.56 -0.92 14.51
CA TRP A 68 9.16 0.37 15.06
C TRP A 68 10.24 1.02 15.91
N SER A 69 10.32 2.35 15.86
CA SER A 69 11.27 3.09 16.70
C SER A 69 10.89 3.03 18.20
N ASN A 70 11.87 3.26 19.06
CA ASN A 70 11.64 3.29 20.51
C ASN A 70 10.62 4.38 20.92
N GLU A 71 10.56 5.49 20.20
CA GLU A 71 9.58 6.56 20.43
C GLU A 71 8.17 6.05 20.15
N VAL A 72 7.96 5.43 18.98
CA VAL A 72 6.67 4.84 18.61
C VAL A 72 6.26 3.75 19.60
N LEU A 73 7.20 2.89 20.03
CA LEU A 73 6.90 1.86 21.03
C LEU A 73 6.48 2.42 22.37
N LYS A 74 7.05 3.55 22.82
CA LYS A 74 6.59 4.24 24.04
C LYS A 74 5.15 4.76 23.91
N GLU A 75 4.79 5.28 22.73
CA GLU A 75 3.41 5.71 22.46
C GLU A 75 2.46 4.51 22.44
N VAL A 76 2.87 3.37 21.87
CA VAL A 76 2.09 2.12 21.93
C VAL A 76 1.81 1.69 23.37
N GLU A 77 2.79 1.80 24.28
CA GLU A 77 2.58 1.48 25.72
C GLU A 77 1.57 2.42 26.41
N GLN A 78 1.42 3.66 25.93
CA GLN A 78 0.34 4.54 26.40
C GLN A 78 -1.01 4.13 25.81
N LEU A 79 -1.05 3.84 24.50
CA LEU A 79 -2.25 3.36 23.82
C LEU A 79 -2.82 2.10 24.46
N LYS A 80 -1.97 1.16 24.88
CA LYS A 80 -2.41 -0.05 25.62
C LYS A 80 -3.22 0.24 26.89
N LYS A 81 -3.05 1.43 27.47
CA LYS A 81 -3.77 1.85 28.68
C LYS A 81 -5.07 2.58 28.39
N THR A 82 -5.22 3.15 27.20
CA THR A 82 -6.29 4.08 26.85
C THR A 82 -7.22 3.58 25.76
N MET A 83 -6.73 2.68 24.89
CA MET A 83 -7.53 2.09 23.81
C MET A 83 -8.68 1.26 24.36
N THR A 84 -9.88 1.56 23.91
CA THR A 84 -11.10 0.78 24.19
C THR A 84 -11.31 -0.28 23.11
N ALA A 85 -12.20 -1.24 23.37
CA ALA A 85 -12.59 -2.23 22.36
C ALA A 85 -13.23 -1.59 21.11
N GLU A 86 -13.93 -0.45 21.29
CA GLU A 86 -14.51 0.31 20.18
C GLU A 86 -13.42 0.98 19.32
N ASP A 87 -12.37 1.54 19.94
CA ASP A 87 -11.21 2.10 19.24
C ASP A 87 -10.46 1.03 18.44
N GLU A 88 -10.27 -0.14 19.03
CA GLU A 88 -9.64 -1.28 18.33
C GLU A 88 -10.48 -1.73 17.13
N GLN A 89 -11.80 -1.81 17.28
CA GLN A 89 -12.69 -2.15 16.20
C GLN A 89 -12.63 -1.10 15.08
N LYS A 90 -12.62 0.19 15.41
CA LYS A 90 -12.47 1.29 14.44
C LYS A 90 -11.14 1.19 13.69
N LEU A 91 -10.04 0.86 14.38
CA LEU A 91 -8.75 0.63 13.72
C LEU A 91 -8.81 -0.55 12.74
N VAL A 92 -9.40 -1.67 13.12
CA VAL A 92 -9.58 -2.83 12.22
C VAL A 92 -10.40 -2.45 10.99
N GLU A 93 -11.52 -1.74 11.19
CA GLU A 93 -12.35 -1.27 10.09
C GLU A 93 -11.58 -0.35 9.14
N ASN A 94 -10.86 0.63 9.66
CA ASN A 94 -10.11 1.58 8.84
C ASN A 94 -8.96 0.91 8.10
N ILE A 95 -8.12 0.12 8.80
CA ILE A 95 -6.90 -0.45 8.23
C ILE A 95 -7.19 -1.66 7.32
N ILE A 96 -8.18 -2.48 7.65
CA ILE A 96 -8.45 -3.72 6.90
C ILE A 96 -9.67 -3.57 5.99
N VAL A 97 -10.84 -3.22 6.57
CA VAL A 97 -12.11 -3.34 5.85
C VAL A 97 -12.26 -2.23 4.83
N LYS A 98 -12.10 -0.97 5.25
CA LYS A 98 -12.36 0.19 4.40
C LYS A 98 -11.23 0.49 3.41
N THR A 99 -9.96 0.27 3.80
CA THR A 99 -8.80 0.59 2.94
C THR A 99 -8.30 -0.58 2.11
N GLN A 100 -8.56 -1.83 2.51
CA GLN A 100 -8.10 -3.01 1.77
C GLN A 100 -9.24 -3.84 1.17
N GLY A 101 -10.47 -3.64 1.60
CA GLY A 101 -11.62 -4.43 1.15
C GLY A 101 -11.84 -4.38 -0.36
N PHE A 102 -11.58 -3.25 -1.00
CA PHE A 102 -11.74 -3.09 -2.44
C PHE A 102 -10.58 -3.70 -3.25
N VAL A 103 -9.40 -3.87 -2.65
CA VAL A 103 -8.21 -4.40 -3.34
C VAL A 103 -8.27 -5.91 -3.48
N SER A 104 -8.57 -6.61 -2.40
CA SER A 104 -8.55 -8.08 -2.38
C SER A 104 -9.89 -8.71 -2.76
N GLY A 105 -10.99 -8.00 -2.57
CA GLY A 105 -12.35 -8.55 -2.68
C GLY A 105 -12.65 -9.69 -1.68
N ASN A 106 -11.66 -10.07 -0.87
CA ASN A 106 -11.72 -11.22 0.04
C ASN A 106 -12.18 -10.83 1.46
N ILE A 107 -12.07 -9.54 1.81
CA ILE A 107 -12.50 -9.02 3.12
C ILE A 107 -13.56 -7.96 2.86
N LYS A 108 -14.76 -8.17 3.45
CA LYS A 108 -15.92 -7.29 3.24
C LYS A 108 -16.44 -6.80 4.58
N GLU A 109 -17.17 -5.69 4.53
CA GLU A 109 -17.94 -5.22 5.69
C GLU A 109 -18.90 -6.33 6.16
N GLY A 110 -18.88 -6.61 7.47
CA GLY A 110 -19.66 -7.69 8.06
C GLY A 110 -18.97 -9.05 8.16
N ASP A 111 -17.75 -9.20 7.66
CA ASP A 111 -16.96 -10.42 7.85
C ASP A 111 -16.67 -10.65 9.35
N ARG A 112 -16.85 -11.90 9.80
CA ARG A 112 -16.74 -12.24 11.22
C ARG A 112 -15.30 -12.22 11.74
N HIS A 113 -14.29 -12.41 10.87
CA HIS A 113 -12.89 -12.58 11.24
C HIS A 113 -11.90 -11.84 10.30
N PRO A 114 -12.07 -10.51 10.11
CA PRO A 114 -11.27 -9.77 9.14
C PRO A 114 -9.77 -9.80 9.47
N VAL A 115 -9.40 -9.76 10.76
CA VAL A 115 -7.99 -9.81 11.20
C VAL A 115 -7.33 -11.14 10.84
N GLU A 116 -8.03 -12.25 11.01
CA GLU A 116 -7.49 -13.58 10.69
C GLU A 116 -7.33 -13.75 9.17
N MET A 117 -8.32 -13.34 8.39
CA MET A 117 -8.24 -13.35 6.93
C MET A 117 -7.07 -12.49 6.44
N PHE A 118 -6.91 -11.31 7.01
CA PHE A 118 -5.80 -10.41 6.67
C PHE A 118 -4.43 -11.01 7.04
N ARG A 119 -4.32 -11.68 8.20
CA ARG A 119 -3.12 -12.41 8.61
C ARG A 119 -2.75 -13.52 7.63
N GLN A 120 -3.74 -14.26 7.11
CA GLN A 120 -3.53 -15.30 6.10
C GLN A 120 -3.03 -14.70 4.78
N LEU A 121 -3.60 -13.60 4.31
CA LEU A 121 -3.15 -12.87 3.12
C LEU A 121 -1.70 -12.39 3.28
N LEU A 122 -1.36 -11.79 4.42
CA LEU A 122 0.03 -11.41 4.73
C LEU A 122 0.96 -12.62 4.73
N GLY A 123 0.49 -13.77 5.23
CA GLY A 123 1.25 -15.01 5.25
C GLY A 123 1.73 -15.48 3.88
N MET A 124 0.96 -15.24 2.82
CA MET A 124 1.33 -15.60 1.44
C MET A 124 2.57 -14.86 0.93
N TYR A 125 2.89 -13.70 1.51
CA TYR A 125 4.07 -12.89 1.17
C TYR A 125 5.14 -12.93 2.27
N LYS A 126 5.10 -13.93 3.16
CA LYS A 126 6.12 -14.08 4.21
C LYS A 126 7.50 -14.26 3.59
N GLY A 127 8.44 -13.42 3.98
CA GLY A 127 9.83 -13.51 3.54
C GLY A 127 10.15 -12.86 2.18
N ILE A 128 9.17 -12.22 1.52
CA ILE A 128 9.46 -11.47 0.30
C ILE A 128 10.43 -10.31 0.61
N THR A 129 11.52 -10.22 -0.13
CA THR A 129 12.47 -9.11 -0.03
C THR A 129 12.13 -7.98 -1.01
N LYS A 130 12.73 -6.80 -0.79
CA LYS A 130 12.59 -5.65 -1.70
C LYS A 130 13.06 -6.01 -3.11
N GLU A 131 14.17 -6.72 -3.22
CA GLU A 131 14.75 -7.17 -4.49
C GLU A 131 13.82 -8.14 -5.21
N GLN A 132 13.24 -9.09 -4.47
CA GLN A 132 12.29 -10.05 -5.04
C GLN A 132 11.02 -9.38 -5.54
N LEU A 133 10.49 -8.41 -4.78
CA LEU A 133 9.31 -7.65 -5.20
C LEU A 133 9.61 -6.80 -6.44
N ARG A 134 10.80 -6.19 -6.52
CA ARG A 134 11.28 -5.47 -7.72
C ARG A 134 11.36 -6.41 -8.94
N GLU A 135 11.93 -7.61 -8.78
CA GLU A 135 12.00 -8.58 -9.87
C GLU A 135 10.62 -9.04 -10.33
N ASN A 136 9.67 -9.22 -9.41
CA ASN A 136 8.28 -9.53 -9.76
C ASN A 136 7.65 -8.39 -10.58
N MET A 137 7.90 -7.13 -10.20
CA MET A 137 7.43 -5.96 -10.95
C MET A 137 8.06 -5.90 -12.34
N ARG A 138 9.37 -6.10 -12.45
CA ARG A 138 10.08 -6.14 -13.73
C ARG A 138 9.52 -7.24 -14.63
N TYR A 139 9.32 -8.43 -14.09
CA TYR A 139 8.72 -9.54 -14.84
C TYR A 139 7.31 -9.18 -15.36
N PHE A 140 6.46 -8.63 -14.50
CA PHE A 140 5.11 -8.20 -14.87
C PHE A 140 5.15 -7.19 -16.01
N LEU A 141 5.91 -6.11 -15.86
CA LEU A 141 6.02 -5.06 -16.88
C LEU A 141 6.59 -5.59 -18.20
N THR A 142 7.64 -6.39 -18.17
CA THR A 142 8.20 -7.01 -19.37
C THR A 142 7.17 -7.81 -20.14
N LYS A 143 6.24 -8.48 -19.44
CA LYS A 143 5.20 -9.30 -20.07
C LYS A 143 4.06 -8.49 -20.66
N ILE A 144 3.77 -7.30 -20.14
CA ILE A 144 2.64 -6.48 -20.62
C ILE A 144 3.08 -5.39 -21.61
N MET A 145 4.34 -4.93 -21.60
CA MET A 145 4.82 -3.86 -22.47
C MET A 145 4.55 -4.10 -23.97
N PRO A 146 4.74 -5.31 -24.54
CA PRO A 146 4.37 -5.52 -25.94
C PRO A 146 2.89 -5.24 -26.25
N THR A 147 2.00 -5.50 -25.30
CA THR A 147 0.57 -5.15 -25.42
C THR A 147 0.36 -3.64 -25.29
N CYS A 148 1.12 -2.98 -24.40
CA CYS A 148 1.08 -1.53 -24.26
C CYS A 148 1.57 -0.83 -25.56
N ASP A 149 2.63 -1.32 -26.16
CA ASP A 149 3.16 -0.81 -27.44
C ASP A 149 2.11 -0.97 -28.57
N GLU A 150 1.48 -2.15 -28.66
CA GLU A 150 0.50 -2.47 -29.71
C GLU A 150 -0.77 -1.59 -29.60
N TYR A 151 -1.27 -1.37 -28.38
CA TYR A 151 -2.54 -0.67 -28.13
C TYR A 151 -2.37 0.77 -27.62
N ASN A 152 -1.15 1.32 -27.64
CA ASN A 152 -0.82 2.66 -27.16
C ASN A 152 -1.29 2.91 -25.72
N MET A 153 -0.99 1.97 -24.83
CA MET A 153 -1.38 2.01 -23.42
C MET A 153 -0.23 2.47 -22.54
N TYR A 154 -0.47 3.37 -21.61
CA TYR A 154 0.51 3.90 -20.66
C TYR A 154 0.26 3.32 -19.27
N MET A 155 1.24 2.61 -18.74
CA MET A 155 1.22 2.05 -17.40
C MET A 155 1.93 2.99 -16.43
N CYS A 156 1.18 3.64 -15.55
CA CYS A 156 1.69 4.65 -14.63
C CYS A 156 1.60 4.13 -13.19
N VAL A 157 2.73 3.67 -12.62
CA VAL A 157 2.74 3.20 -11.24
C VAL A 157 2.49 4.36 -10.28
N HIS A 158 1.62 4.17 -9.31
CA HIS A 158 1.42 5.10 -8.21
C HIS A 158 2.47 4.85 -7.12
N PRO A 159 3.07 5.90 -6.52
CA PRO A 159 3.97 5.73 -5.37
C PRO A 159 3.29 5.01 -4.22
N ASP A 160 4.09 4.25 -3.47
CA ASP A 160 3.59 3.57 -2.27
C ASP A 160 3.06 4.57 -1.22
N ASP A 161 1.96 4.24 -0.60
CA ASP A 161 1.33 5.05 0.44
C ASP A 161 0.95 4.18 1.66
N PRO A 162 1.63 4.32 2.78
CA PRO A 162 2.77 5.23 3.04
C PRO A 162 4.05 4.79 2.31
N PRO A 163 4.99 5.74 2.04
CA PRO A 163 6.23 5.47 1.30
C PRO A 163 7.33 4.85 2.19
N PHE A 164 6.98 3.83 2.95
CA PHE A 164 7.89 3.04 3.78
C PHE A 164 7.28 1.65 4.04
N SER A 165 8.15 0.67 4.34
CA SER A 165 7.73 -0.70 4.64
C SER A 165 6.79 -0.76 5.83
N ILE A 166 5.72 -1.54 5.72
CA ILE A 166 4.73 -1.76 6.78
C ILE A 166 4.38 -3.25 6.91
N LEU A 167 4.04 -3.68 8.12
CA LEU A 167 3.68 -5.07 8.44
C LEU A 167 4.71 -6.09 7.93
N GLY A 168 6.00 -5.74 7.98
CA GLY A 168 7.09 -6.57 7.49
C GLY A 168 7.06 -6.81 5.98
N ARG A 169 6.40 -5.97 5.20
CA ARG A 169 6.35 -6.07 3.74
C ARG A 169 7.06 -4.88 3.11
N PRO A 170 7.96 -5.12 2.13
CA PRO A 170 8.70 -4.06 1.47
C PRO A 170 7.78 -3.18 0.62
N ARG A 171 8.17 -1.92 0.48
CA ARG A 171 7.67 -0.97 -0.51
C ARG A 171 8.78 -0.67 -1.51
N ILE A 172 8.44 -0.46 -2.78
CA ILE A 172 9.42 -0.37 -3.89
C ILE A 172 9.28 0.87 -4.78
N VAL A 173 8.31 1.75 -4.49
CA VAL A 173 8.11 3.04 -5.15
C VAL A 173 7.95 4.12 -4.09
N THR A 174 9.02 4.38 -3.33
CA THR A 174 8.98 5.20 -2.11
C THR A 174 9.79 6.49 -2.20
N CYS A 175 10.77 6.56 -3.11
CA CYS A 175 11.72 7.65 -3.24
C CYS A 175 12.29 7.73 -4.66
N ASP A 176 13.10 8.75 -4.91
CA ASP A 176 13.78 8.97 -6.19
C ASP A 176 14.65 7.78 -6.63
N ASP A 177 15.38 7.14 -5.73
CA ASP A 177 16.15 5.93 -6.05
C ASP A 177 15.25 4.77 -6.51
N ASP A 178 14.14 4.55 -5.86
CA ASP A 178 13.15 3.54 -6.26
C ASP A 178 12.55 3.87 -7.64
N ILE A 179 12.20 5.13 -7.86
CA ILE A 179 11.63 5.61 -9.11
C ILE A 179 12.66 5.47 -10.25
N ASN A 180 13.91 5.85 -10.01
CA ASN A 180 14.99 5.69 -10.97
C ASN A 180 15.25 4.23 -11.31
N TRP A 181 15.22 3.34 -10.33
CA TRP A 181 15.31 1.92 -10.56
C TRP A 181 14.15 1.43 -11.43
N PHE A 182 12.93 1.78 -11.08
CA PHE A 182 11.72 1.37 -11.78
C PHE A 182 11.70 1.78 -13.25
N LEU A 183 12.02 3.04 -13.54
CA LEU A 183 12.04 3.54 -14.92
C LEU A 183 13.12 2.86 -15.78
N LYS A 184 14.26 2.47 -15.16
CA LYS A 184 15.34 1.74 -15.82
C LYS A 184 15.10 0.24 -15.93
N ALA A 185 14.29 -0.34 -15.05
CA ALA A 185 14.03 -1.79 -15.01
C ALA A 185 13.36 -2.29 -16.29
N VAL A 186 12.48 -1.46 -16.87
CA VAL A 186 11.87 -1.67 -18.19
C VAL A 186 11.88 -0.33 -18.91
N ASP A 187 12.90 -0.10 -19.72
CA ASP A 187 13.10 1.13 -20.51
C ASP A 187 12.13 1.11 -21.71
N ASN A 188 10.94 1.64 -21.51
CA ASN A 188 9.86 1.69 -22.50
C ASN A 188 9.04 2.97 -22.31
N PRO A 189 8.68 3.72 -23.36
CA PRO A 189 7.92 4.95 -23.28
C PRO A 189 6.50 4.77 -22.69
N HIS A 190 5.99 3.54 -22.68
CA HIS A 190 4.70 3.19 -22.08
C HIS A 190 4.78 2.82 -20.59
N ASN A 191 6.01 2.81 -20.00
CA ASN A 191 6.25 2.61 -18.58
C ASN A 191 6.52 3.94 -17.88
N GLY A 192 5.66 4.37 -16.99
CA GLY A 192 5.72 5.68 -16.37
C GLY A 192 5.25 5.73 -14.91
N LEU A 193 5.30 6.92 -14.35
CA LEU A 193 4.96 7.22 -12.96
C LEU A 193 3.69 8.10 -12.89
N THR A 194 2.78 7.77 -12.01
CA THR A 194 1.79 8.71 -11.48
C THR A 194 2.47 9.57 -10.42
N PHE A 195 2.80 10.82 -10.73
CA PHE A 195 3.44 11.69 -9.74
C PHE A 195 2.41 12.14 -8.69
N CYS A 196 2.45 11.48 -7.52
CA CYS A 196 1.60 11.82 -6.39
C CYS A 196 2.42 12.51 -5.28
N ALA A 197 2.36 13.84 -5.26
CA ALA A 197 3.04 14.65 -4.25
C ALA A 197 2.57 14.31 -2.82
N GLY A 198 1.29 14.00 -2.64
CA GLY A 198 0.71 13.62 -1.35
C GLY A 198 1.37 12.37 -0.75
N SER A 199 1.47 11.30 -1.53
CA SER A 199 2.10 10.05 -1.08
C SER A 199 3.61 10.20 -0.85
N LEU A 200 4.31 10.82 -1.80
CA LEU A 200 5.77 11.01 -1.69
C LEU A 200 6.16 11.95 -0.55
N SER A 201 5.39 13.02 -0.28
CA SER A 201 5.69 13.98 0.80
C SER A 201 5.57 13.38 2.21
N ALA A 202 4.87 12.25 2.37
CA ALA A 202 4.82 11.53 3.64
C ALA A 202 6.17 10.86 4.00
N GLY A 203 7.07 10.69 3.03
CA GLY A 203 8.43 10.21 3.23
C GLY A 203 9.38 11.35 3.62
N LYS A 204 9.89 11.36 4.85
CA LYS A 204 10.82 12.40 5.35
C LYS A 204 12.11 12.55 4.53
N HIS A 205 12.46 11.53 3.74
CA HIS A 205 13.64 11.50 2.89
C HIS A 205 13.40 12.08 1.48
N ASN A 206 12.15 12.37 1.12
CA ASN A 206 11.80 12.93 -0.16
C ASN A 206 11.82 14.46 -0.11
N ASN A 207 12.32 15.07 -1.20
CA ASN A 207 12.28 16.50 -1.46
C ASN A 207 11.56 16.69 -2.80
N LEU A 208 10.34 17.22 -2.77
CA LEU A 208 9.44 17.34 -3.92
C LEU A 208 9.48 18.74 -4.53
#